data_1560e322481feaaa7be472b1dfa77995
#
_entry.id   1560e322481feaaa7be472b1dfa77995
#
_cell.length_a   1.000
_cell.length_b   1.000
_cell.length_c   1.000
_cell.angle_alpha   90.00
_cell.angle_beta   90.00
_cell.angle_gamma   90.00
#
_symmetry.space_group_name_H-M   'P 1'
#
loop_
_entity.id
_entity.type
_entity.pdbx_description
1 polymer ?
#
loop_
_entity_poly.entity_id
_entity_poly.type
_entity_poly.pdbx_seq_one_letter_code
_entity_poly.pdbx_strand_id
1 'polypeptide(L)'
;MDANSLTSLATTLLEQARGASSGRAAHTLHGGRGHRLQQAVVALAGGESLTEHENPGEATLQVMLGRVELRAGEDVVVLSAGEHVVIPQQRHSLHAHEDSVVLLSLVGTR
;
A
#
# COMPACT_ATOMS: atom_id res chain seq x y z
N MET A 1 10.00 -22.55 5.99
CA MET A 1 8.81 -21.77 5.61
C MET A 1 8.36 -20.97 6.84
N ASP A 2 8.42 -19.65 6.75
CA ASP A 2 8.17 -18.77 7.87
C ASP A 2 6.90 -17.95 7.64
N ALA A 3 6.10 -17.81 8.68
CA ALA A 3 4.88 -17.00 8.62
C ALA A 3 5.13 -15.62 9.20
N ASN A 4 4.51 -14.61 8.60
CA ASN A 4 4.54 -13.24 9.11
C ASN A 4 3.19 -12.89 9.71
N SER A 5 3.21 -12.25 10.87
CA SER A 5 1.99 -11.70 11.43
C SER A 5 1.75 -10.32 10.81
N LEU A 6 0.80 -10.24 9.89
CA LEU A 6 0.47 -8.96 9.27
C LEU A 6 -0.17 -8.00 10.26
N THR A 7 -0.91 -8.53 11.22
CA THR A 7 -1.53 -7.71 12.27
C THR A 7 -0.46 -7.00 13.11
N SER A 8 0.56 -7.76 13.55
CA SER A 8 1.66 -7.16 14.33
C SER A 8 2.47 -6.18 13.50
N LEU A 9 2.73 -6.55 12.24
CA LEU A 9 3.49 -5.69 11.34
C LEU A 9 2.78 -4.37 11.09
N ALA A 10 1.47 -4.42 10.89
CA ALA A 10 0.66 -3.21 10.67
C ALA A 10 0.78 -2.24 11.86
N THR A 11 0.69 -2.76 13.08
CA THR A 11 0.82 -1.92 14.28
C THR A 11 2.20 -1.27 14.36
N THR A 12 3.25 -2.07 14.14
CA THR A 12 4.62 -1.57 14.18
C THR A 12 4.86 -0.49 13.13
N LEU A 13 4.43 -0.75 11.89
CA LEU A 13 4.64 0.20 10.81
C LEU A 13 3.86 1.49 11.02
N LEU A 14 2.66 1.42 11.57
CA LEU A 14 1.88 2.60 11.82
C LEU A 14 2.53 3.49 12.88
N GLU A 15 3.11 2.89 13.91
CA GLU A 15 3.86 3.65 14.91
C GLU A 15 5.07 4.33 14.26
N GLN A 16 5.78 3.61 13.39
CA GLN A 16 6.93 4.18 12.68
C GLN A 16 6.50 5.33 11.78
N ALA A 17 5.39 5.18 11.05
CA ALA A 17 4.88 6.22 10.18
C ALA A 17 4.52 7.49 10.96
N ARG A 18 3.90 7.33 12.13
CA ARG A 18 3.53 8.46 12.98
C ARG A 18 4.76 9.23 13.46
N GLY A 19 5.86 8.52 13.73
CA GLY A 19 7.08 9.14 14.21
C GLY A 19 8.02 9.62 13.11
N ALA A 20 7.75 9.30 11.87
CA ALA A 20 8.60 9.67 10.75
C ALA A 20 8.20 11.03 10.20
N SER A 21 9.20 11.84 9.81
CA SER A 21 8.92 13.14 9.19
C SER A 21 8.15 12.99 7.87
N SER A 22 8.35 11.84 7.18
CA SER A 22 7.63 11.55 5.94
C SER A 22 6.19 11.12 6.17
N GLY A 23 5.83 10.72 7.41
CA GLY A 23 4.52 10.17 7.71
C GLY A 23 4.30 8.80 7.10
N ARG A 24 5.36 8.10 6.70
CA ARG A 24 5.27 6.82 5.99
C ARG A 24 6.24 5.81 6.54
N ALA A 25 5.88 4.53 6.47
CA ALA A 25 6.76 3.41 6.75
C ALA A 25 6.33 2.22 5.90
N ALA A 26 7.28 1.41 5.50
CA ALA A 26 6.99 0.27 4.64
C ALA A 26 7.88 -0.91 4.98
N HIS A 27 7.36 -2.10 4.67
CA HIS A 27 8.12 -3.34 4.85
C HIS A 27 7.82 -4.28 3.69
N THR A 28 8.87 -4.75 3.03
CA THR A 28 8.74 -5.70 1.93
C THR A 28 8.52 -7.09 2.52
N LEU A 29 7.38 -7.70 2.16
CA LEU A 29 7.08 -9.08 2.56
C LEU A 29 7.77 -10.08 1.66
N HIS A 30 7.76 -9.82 0.38
CA HIS A 30 8.29 -10.71 -0.64
C HIS A 30 8.66 -9.88 -1.86
N GLY A 31 9.79 -10.17 -2.47
CA GLY A 31 10.18 -9.44 -3.67
C GLY A 31 11.67 -9.38 -3.85
N GLY A 32 12.08 -8.39 -4.63
CA GLY A 32 13.46 -8.20 -4.96
C GLY A 32 13.86 -8.93 -6.23
N ARG A 33 15.15 -8.90 -6.53
CA ARG A 33 15.67 -9.48 -7.75
C ARG A 33 15.38 -10.98 -7.81
N GLY A 34 14.92 -11.45 -8.96
CA GLY A 34 14.63 -12.86 -9.17
C GLY A 34 13.22 -13.27 -8.81
N HIS A 35 12.43 -12.36 -8.28
CA HIS A 35 11.03 -12.63 -7.90
C HIS A 35 10.10 -11.76 -8.72
N ARG A 36 9.09 -12.40 -9.34
CA ARG A 36 8.10 -11.65 -10.12
C ARG A 36 7.04 -11.06 -9.23
N LEU A 37 6.67 -11.77 -8.18
CA LEU A 37 5.70 -11.27 -7.20
C LEU A 37 6.41 -10.34 -6.22
N GLN A 38 5.85 -9.14 -6.05
CA GLN A 38 6.35 -8.16 -5.09
C GLN A 38 5.21 -7.82 -4.15
N GLN A 39 5.47 -7.89 -2.85
CA GLN A 39 4.45 -7.54 -1.86
C GLN A 39 5.07 -6.68 -0.77
N ALA A 40 4.37 -5.61 -0.41
CA ALA A 40 4.83 -4.72 0.65
C ALA A 40 3.63 -4.26 1.48
N VAL A 41 3.88 -4.08 2.76
CA VAL A 41 2.92 -3.44 3.66
C VAL A 41 3.38 -2.01 3.84
N VAL A 42 2.47 -1.06 3.64
CA VAL A 42 2.77 0.37 3.72
C VAL A 42 1.83 1.02 4.72
N ALA A 43 2.41 1.75 5.66
CA ALA A 43 1.64 2.55 6.62
C ALA A 43 1.75 4.02 6.26
N LEU A 44 0.63 4.73 6.33
CA LEU A 44 0.53 6.16 6.08
C LEU A 44 -0.18 6.82 7.24
N ALA A 45 0.44 7.84 7.81
CA ALA A 45 -0.27 8.69 8.78
C ALA A 45 -1.37 9.47 8.05
N GLY A 46 -2.45 9.78 8.77
CA GLY A 46 -3.57 10.50 8.17
C GLY A 46 -3.12 11.79 7.51
N GLY A 47 -3.60 12.03 6.29
CA GLY A 47 -3.23 13.19 5.51
C GLY A 47 -2.05 12.99 4.57
N GLU A 48 -1.31 11.90 4.73
CA GLU A 48 -0.18 11.61 3.87
C GLU A 48 -0.60 10.92 2.59
N SER A 49 0.22 11.07 1.55
CA SER A 49 -0.07 10.51 0.23
C SER A 49 1.15 9.84 -0.35
N LEU A 50 0.90 8.82 -1.16
CA LEU A 50 1.89 8.32 -2.10
C LEU A 50 1.59 9.00 -3.43
N THR A 51 2.57 9.75 -3.94
CA THR A 51 2.39 10.54 -5.16
C THR A 51 2.22 9.65 -6.38
N GLU A 52 1.80 10.26 -7.48
CA GLU A 52 1.51 9.52 -8.70
C GLU A 52 2.68 8.68 -9.19
N HIS A 53 2.38 7.47 -9.54
CA HIS A 53 3.34 6.55 -10.13
C HIS A 53 2.59 5.53 -10.99
N GLU A 54 3.35 4.75 -11.74
CA GLU A 54 2.81 3.71 -12.61
C GLU A 54 3.40 2.37 -12.23
N ASN A 55 2.61 1.32 -12.42
CA ASN A 55 3.10 -0.05 -12.27
C ASN A 55 3.27 -0.64 -13.67
N PRO A 56 4.41 -1.29 -13.94
CA PRO A 56 4.64 -1.89 -15.26
C PRO A 56 3.81 -3.14 -15.51
N GLY A 57 3.18 -3.69 -14.49
CA GLY A 57 2.37 -4.88 -14.59
C GLY A 57 1.10 -4.77 -13.78
N GLU A 58 0.60 -5.90 -13.33
CA GLU A 58 -0.62 -5.94 -12.52
C GLU A 58 -0.33 -5.59 -11.07
N ALA A 59 -1.27 -4.93 -10.43
CA ALA A 59 -1.15 -4.59 -9.02
C ALA A 59 -2.51 -4.59 -8.35
N THR A 60 -2.53 -4.97 -7.08
CA THR A 60 -3.72 -4.91 -6.24
C THR A 60 -3.38 -4.21 -4.94
N LEU A 61 -4.41 -3.67 -4.31
CA LEU A 61 -4.30 -2.99 -3.03
C LEU A 61 -5.39 -3.50 -2.10
N GLN A 62 -5.01 -3.84 -0.89
CA GLN A 62 -5.94 -4.25 0.15
C GLN A 62 -5.71 -3.37 1.37
N VAL A 63 -6.79 -2.80 1.91
CA VAL A 63 -6.69 -1.98 3.11
C VAL A 63 -6.78 -2.88 4.33
N MET A 64 -5.79 -2.79 5.20
CA MET A 64 -5.72 -3.56 6.45
C MET A 64 -6.28 -2.78 7.61
N LEU A 65 -5.99 -1.49 7.66
CA LEU A 65 -6.47 -0.56 8.70
C LEU A 65 -6.74 0.78 8.06
N GLY A 66 -7.72 1.50 8.59
CA GLY A 66 -7.98 2.88 8.21
C GLY A 66 -8.84 3.03 6.97
N ARG A 67 -8.61 4.13 6.26
CA ARG A 67 -9.38 4.49 5.09
C ARG A 67 -8.51 5.29 4.15
N VAL A 68 -8.48 4.86 2.89
CA VAL A 68 -7.62 5.48 1.87
C VAL A 68 -8.44 5.79 0.62
N GLU A 69 -7.92 6.71 -0.17
CA GLU A 69 -8.49 7.08 -1.46
C GLU A 69 -7.47 6.75 -2.53
N LEU A 70 -7.89 5.94 -3.51
CA LEU A 70 -7.08 5.64 -4.69
C LEU A 70 -7.62 6.48 -5.84
N ARG A 71 -6.74 7.23 -6.49
CA ARG A 71 -7.10 8.09 -7.61
C ARG A 71 -6.27 7.70 -8.83
N ALA A 72 -6.96 7.43 -9.94
CA ALA A 72 -6.33 7.08 -11.21
C ALA A 72 -7.04 7.89 -12.30
N GLY A 73 -6.40 8.94 -12.79
CA GLY A 73 -7.05 9.89 -13.69
C GLY A 73 -8.24 10.53 -13.00
N GLU A 74 -9.43 10.39 -13.59
CA GLU A 74 -10.66 10.93 -13.02
C GLU A 74 -11.38 9.93 -12.12
N ASP A 75 -10.92 8.68 -12.13
CA ASP A 75 -11.52 7.65 -11.29
C ASP A 75 -11.01 7.76 -9.86
N VAL A 76 -11.93 7.74 -8.92
CA VAL A 76 -11.59 7.83 -7.50
C VAL A 76 -12.40 6.77 -6.76
N VAL A 77 -11.73 6.02 -5.90
CA VAL A 77 -12.39 5.06 -5.03
C VAL A 77 -11.85 5.21 -3.61
N VAL A 78 -12.75 5.15 -2.64
CA VAL A 78 -12.39 5.18 -1.22
C VAL A 78 -12.57 3.78 -0.68
N LEU A 79 -11.53 3.27 -0.01
CA LEU A 79 -11.53 1.92 0.56
C LEU A 79 -11.32 2.00 2.07
N SER A 80 -12.08 1.18 2.78
CA SER A 80 -11.93 1.00 4.23
C SER A 80 -11.31 -0.36 4.51
N ALA A 81 -10.97 -0.60 5.77
CA ALA A 81 -10.35 -1.85 6.21
C ALA A 81 -11.13 -3.07 5.71
N GLY A 82 -10.42 -4.04 5.16
CA GLY A 82 -11.00 -5.26 4.61
C GLY A 82 -11.38 -5.16 3.14
N GLU A 83 -11.26 -3.98 2.53
CA GLU A 83 -11.63 -3.80 1.12
C GLU A 83 -10.40 -3.91 0.22
N HIS A 84 -10.64 -4.30 -1.02
CA HIS A 84 -9.61 -4.62 -2.01
C HIS A 84 -9.97 -3.99 -3.35
N VAL A 85 -8.95 -3.58 -4.09
CA VAL A 85 -9.14 -3.05 -5.44
C VAL A 85 -7.99 -3.51 -6.34
N VAL A 86 -8.31 -3.76 -7.61
CA VAL A 86 -7.28 -3.95 -8.65
C VAL A 86 -6.90 -2.55 -9.12
N ILE A 87 -5.62 -2.22 -9.02
CA ILE A 87 -5.14 -0.90 -9.40
C ILE A 87 -5.07 -0.82 -10.93
N PRO A 88 -5.71 0.19 -11.56
CA PRO A 88 -5.63 0.34 -13.02
C PRO A 88 -4.19 0.53 -13.46
N GLN A 89 -3.84 0.02 -14.65
CA GLN A 89 -2.49 0.17 -15.19
C GLN A 89 -2.34 1.54 -15.83
N GLN A 90 -2.36 2.56 -14.99
CA GLN A 90 -2.17 3.95 -15.38
C GLN A 90 -1.63 4.70 -14.16
N ARG A 91 -1.24 5.94 -14.36
CA ARG A 91 -0.73 6.74 -13.24
C ARG A 91 -1.81 6.85 -12.17
N HIS A 92 -1.41 6.68 -10.93
CA HIS A 92 -2.34 6.70 -9.79
C HIS A 92 -1.64 7.24 -8.55
N SER A 93 -2.44 7.64 -7.58
CA SER A 93 -1.97 8.12 -6.29
C SER A 93 -2.85 7.54 -5.20
N LEU A 94 -2.30 7.49 -3.99
CA LEU A 94 -3.01 6.99 -2.82
C LEU A 94 -2.94 8.04 -1.72
N HIS A 95 -4.07 8.36 -1.14
CA HIS A 95 -4.15 9.35 -0.05
C HIS A 95 -4.81 8.72 1.17
N ALA A 96 -4.20 8.90 2.34
CA ALA A 96 -4.76 8.38 3.59
C ALA A 96 -5.70 9.41 4.21
N HIS A 97 -6.97 9.05 4.33
CA HIS A 97 -7.96 9.90 5.01
C HIS A 97 -7.75 9.90 6.53
N GLU A 98 -7.18 8.81 7.03
CA GLU A 98 -6.82 8.65 8.43
C GLU A 98 -5.61 7.73 8.48
N ASP A 99 -5.05 7.48 9.66
CA ASP A 99 -3.93 6.56 9.81
C ASP A 99 -4.33 5.22 9.19
N SER A 100 -3.54 4.75 8.23
CA SER A 100 -3.92 3.60 7.41
C SER A 100 -2.74 2.68 7.15
N VAL A 101 -3.07 1.41 6.93
CA VAL A 101 -2.08 0.40 6.51
C VAL A 101 -2.67 -0.36 5.35
N VAL A 102 -1.89 -0.51 4.29
CA VAL A 102 -2.31 -1.21 3.08
C VAL A 102 -1.32 -2.29 2.72
N LEU A 103 -1.83 -3.33 2.05
CA LEU A 103 -0.99 -4.37 1.45
C LEU A 103 -1.02 -4.16 -0.06
N LEU A 104 0.16 -3.95 -0.62
CA LEU A 104 0.34 -3.81 -2.06
C LEU A 104 0.92 -5.10 -2.60
N SER A 105 0.31 -5.63 -3.66
CA SER A 105 0.83 -6.79 -4.37
C SER A 105 0.96 -6.42 -5.83
N LEU A 106 2.11 -6.70 -6.41
CA LEU A 106 2.30 -6.39 -7.83
C LEU A 106 3.14 -7.46 -8.50
N VAL A 107 2.92 -7.63 -9.79
CA VAL A 107 3.66 -8.55 -10.62
C VAL A 107 4.16 -7.77 -11.81
N GLY A 108 5.47 -7.80 -12.01
CA GLY A 108 6.08 -7.11 -13.15
C GLY A 108 5.74 -7.82 -14.46
N THR A 109 6.02 -7.13 -15.55
CA THR A 109 5.75 -7.68 -16.88
C THR A 109 6.76 -8.73 -17.30
N ARG A 110 7.79 -8.95 -16.53
CA ARG A 110 8.85 -9.91 -16.84
C ARG A 110 9.23 -10.72 -15.65
#